data_f2e5ebe4cebea1a7308a603973af41cd
#
_entry.id   f2e5ebe4cebea1a7308a603973af41cd
#
_cell.length_a   1.000
_cell.length_b   1.000
_cell.length_c   1.000
_cell.angle_alpha   90.00
_cell.angle_beta   90.00
_cell.angle_gamma   90.00
#
_symmetry.space_group_name_H-M   'P 1'
#
loop_
_entity.id
_entity.type
_entity.pdbx_description
1 polymer ?
#
loop_
_entity_poly.entity_id
_entity_poly.type
_entity_poly.pdbx_seq_one_letter_code
_entity_poly.pdbx_strand_id
1 'polypeptide(L)'
;MVVSRYSRRQFLGRSAAASAGLVAMQIAGAGTAVAVGNGVGAKSIHPLTKSHDPDVLLRWIQAVYDSVKLERLTPPNAARIYAYFGVAAYEAVVGGMPPYRSLGLQLNDLPKLPSRSQNLRYDWPTAANAAMAAVAPVLFAGRTASLAKMRDLESVVQSERNAAVKDGSTIDRSVGHGRSVGKIIAEWIQRDGWTHIQGLPAYVAPMGEGLWERTPPNFGLALEPYWEKVRPFALVPVTACAPPPPIAFSTDPGSAFYAQAMATYTTVKERTDSDAETALFWRDNPDGTTGLPSGHWALIASILIRQEGYDLARAAELMVMHGIAVADGFTSCWTEKYRTNLVRPVTYIKKHINPDWNSPVNSPAFPEYTSGHSVGSGAAAAVLTSLVGAVSFTDDTGIGNGFAPRPYSSIWDAANEAAISRLFGGIHYPMGITAGIDQGVCVAQAVMQRIKTRK
;
A
#
# COMPACT_ATOMS: atom_id res chain seq x y z
N MET A 1 29.23 3.25 -29.49
CA MET A 1 28.60 4.01 -28.40
C MET A 1 28.46 3.08 -27.20
N VAL A 2 29.08 3.40 -26.08
CA VAL A 2 29.01 2.55 -24.87
C VAL A 2 27.64 2.73 -24.26
N VAL A 3 26.76 1.73 -24.38
CA VAL A 3 25.48 1.71 -23.66
C VAL A 3 25.80 1.64 -22.18
N SER A 4 25.49 2.72 -21.44
CA SER A 4 25.70 2.81 -20.01
C SER A 4 24.93 1.66 -19.32
N ARG A 5 25.66 0.78 -18.65
CA ARG A 5 25.09 -0.28 -17.82
C ARG A 5 24.31 0.37 -16.68
N TYR A 6 23.00 0.20 -16.65
CA TYR A 6 22.18 0.55 -15.47
C TYR A 6 22.52 -0.42 -14.36
N SER A 7 23.44 -0.04 -13.48
CA SER A 7 23.84 -0.86 -12.35
C SER A 7 22.99 -0.52 -11.10
N ARG A 8 22.86 -1.48 -10.18
CA ARG A 8 22.30 -1.29 -8.83
C ARG A 8 22.83 0.00 -8.17
N ARG A 9 24.13 0.32 -8.37
CA ARG A 9 24.80 1.52 -7.86
C ARG A 9 24.28 2.84 -8.48
N GLN A 10 23.95 2.85 -9.77
CA GLN A 10 23.46 4.06 -10.44
C GLN A 10 21.98 4.35 -10.11
N PHE A 11 21.19 3.30 -9.88
CA PHE A 11 19.82 3.43 -9.41
C PHE A 11 19.79 3.95 -7.95
N LEU A 12 20.58 3.35 -7.07
CA LEU A 12 20.68 3.74 -5.65
C LEU A 12 21.22 5.17 -5.48
N GLY A 13 22.14 5.64 -6.33
CA GLY A 13 22.67 6.99 -6.29
C GLY A 13 21.65 8.10 -6.56
N ARG A 14 20.58 7.82 -7.33
CA ARG A 14 19.47 8.76 -7.59
C ARG A 14 18.40 8.73 -6.51
N SER A 15 18.14 7.56 -5.96
CA SER A 15 17.14 7.38 -4.86
C SER A 15 17.64 7.95 -3.53
N ALA A 16 18.96 8.03 -3.31
CA ALA A 16 19.55 8.68 -2.12
C ALA A 16 19.27 10.19 -2.05
N ALA A 17 19.03 10.84 -3.19
CA ALA A 17 18.65 12.26 -3.22
C ALA A 17 17.22 12.50 -2.73
N ALA A 18 16.28 11.55 -2.99
CA ALA A 18 14.91 11.64 -2.49
C ALA A 18 14.82 11.37 -0.97
N SER A 19 15.68 10.48 -0.44
CA SER A 19 15.76 10.20 1.00
C SER A 19 16.43 11.33 1.80
N ALA A 20 17.40 12.07 1.21
CA ALA A 20 18.05 13.20 1.87
C ALA A 20 17.09 14.39 2.11
N GLY A 21 16.09 14.60 1.25
CA GLY A 21 15.08 15.64 1.42
C GLY A 21 14.14 15.40 2.61
N LEU A 22 13.87 14.16 2.98
CA LEU A 22 13.04 13.80 4.13
C LEU A 22 13.75 14.00 5.48
N VAL A 23 15.06 13.76 5.54
CA VAL A 23 15.88 13.93 6.76
C VAL A 23 16.08 15.41 7.09
N ALA A 24 16.17 16.29 6.09
CA ALA A 24 16.36 17.74 6.32
C ALA A 24 15.12 18.42 6.92
N MET A 25 13.91 17.85 6.76
CA MET A 25 12.68 18.44 7.31
C MET A 25 12.45 18.12 8.81
N GLN A 26 13.17 17.15 9.40
CA GLN A 26 13.06 16.80 10.83
C GLN A 26 13.94 17.63 11.76
N ILE A 27 14.92 18.40 11.24
CA ILE A 27 15.90 19.14 12.09
C ILE A 27 15.40 20.54 12.49
N ALA A 28 14.31 21.04 11.92
CA ALA A 28 13.79 22.39 12.20
C ALA A 28 12.76 22.47 13.35
N GLY A 29 12.53 21.40 14.12
CA GLY A 29 11.47 21.29 15.14
C GLY A 29 11.95 21.10 16.59
N ALA A 30 13.21 21.29 16.94
CA ALA A 30 13.68 21.25 18.32
C ALA A 30 13.46 22.61 19.01
N GLY A 31 12.20 22.93 19.29
CA GLY A 31 11.79 24.04 20.13
C GLY A 31 11.82 23.62 21.60
N THR A 32 12.53 24.39 22.40
CA THR A 32 12.73 24.38 23.85
C THR A 32 11.54 23.86 24.66
N ALA A 33 11.77 22.83 25.46
CA ALA A 33 10.83 22.36 26.49
C ALA A 33 10.74 23.45 27.59
N VAL A 34 9.64 24.16 27.63
CA VAL A 34 9.22 24.95 28.79
C VAL A 34 8.52 24.01 29.75
N ALA A 35 9.10 23.77 30.90
CA ALA A 35 8.45 23.07 32.00
C ALA A 35 7.26 23.91 32.48
N VAL A 36 6.04 23.46 32.18
CA VAL A 36 4.81 24.02 32.75
C VAL A 36 4.30 23.07 33.81
N GLY A 37 3.99 23.69 34.95
CA GLY A 37 3.72 23.13 36.24
C GLY A 37 2.70 22.00 36.34
N ASN A 38 2.80 21.29 37.46
CA ASN A 38 1.96 20.22 37.97
C ASN A 38 0.46 20.58 37.97
N GLY A 39 -0.21 20.32 36.86
CA GLY A 39 -1.63 20.07 36.87
C GLY A 39 -1.86 18.60 37.20
N VAL A 40 -2.49 18.26 38.29
CA VAL A 40 -2.96 16.93 38.64
C VAL A 40 -4.02 16.55 37.62
N GLY A 41 -3.57 16.05 36.46
CA GLY A 41 -4.44 15.45 35.45
C GLY A 41 -5.07 14.20 36.06
N ALA A 42 -6.40 14.18 36.15
CA ALA A 42 -7.15 13.01 36.58
C ALA A 42 -6.66 11.79 35.78
N LYS A 43 -6.03 10.84 36.46
CA LYS A 43 -5.59 9.57 35.83
C LYS A 43 -6.83 8.94 35.21
N SER A 44 -6.81 8.70 33.92
CA SER A 44 -7.88 7.96 33.22
C SER A 44 -8.10 6.65 33.98
N ILE A 45 -9.29 6.48 34.58
CA ILE A 45 -9.67 5.31 35.37
C ILE A 45 -9.84 4.07 34.43
N HIS A 46 -9.83 4.29 33.13
CA HIS A 46 -10.13 3.26 32.12
C HIS A 46 -8.89 2.91 31.30
N PRO A 47 -8.74 1.63 30.87
CA PRO A 47 -7.63 1.22 30.03
C PRO A 47 -7.57 2.06 28.74
N LEU A 48 -6.39 2.55 28.42
CA LEU A 48 -6.11 3.22 27.15
C LEU A 48 -5.77 2.18 26.07
N THR A 49 -5.94 2.55 24.83
CA THR A 49 -5.58 1.70 23.67
C THR A 49 -4.13 1.23 23.76
N LYS A 50 -3.21 2.07 24.20
CA LYS A 50 -1.79 1.75 24.41
C LYS A 50 -1.50 0.67 25.47
N SER A 51 -2.50 0.24 26.26
CA SER A 51 -2.32 -0.86 27.22
C SER A 51 -2.60 -2.25 26.63
N HIS A 52 -2.88 -2.32 25.35
CA HIS A 52 -3.17 -3.55 24.62
C HIS A 52 -2.09 -3.80 23.57
N ASP A 53 -1.80 -5.09 23.34
CA ASP A 53 -0.97 -5.54 22.24
C ASP A 53 -1.68 -5.34 20.87
N PRO A 54 -0.95 -5.37 19.75
CA PRO A 54 -1.50 -5.19 18.42
C PRO A 54 -2.06 -6.47 17.79
N ASP A 55 -2.10 -7.60 18.47
CA ASP A 55 -2.37 -8.92 17.90
C ASP A 55 -3.64 -8.95 17.03
N VAL A 56 -4.72 -8.33 17.50
CA VAL A 56 -5.97 -8.25 16.75
C VAL A 56 -5.76 -7.63 15.35
N LEU A 57 -4.94 -6.57 15.23
CA LEU A 57 -4.67 -5.93 13.94
C LEU A 57 -3.84 -6.84 13.05
N LEU A 58 -2.80 -7.46 13.60
CA LEU A 58 -1.88 -8.31 12.84
C LEU A 58 -2.60 -9.55 12.27
N ARG A 59 -3.51 -10.14 13.04
CA ARG A 59 -4.34 -11.27 12.60
C ARG A 59 -5.30 -10.84 11.47
N TRP A 60 -5.94 -9.67 11.57
CA TRP A 60 -6.81 -9.16 10.51
C TRP A 60 -6.04 -8.83 9.23
N ILE A 61 -4.84 -8.24 9.34
CA ILE A 61 -3.96 -7.98 8.19
C ILE A 61 -3.62 -9.28 7.47
N GLN A 62 -3.24 -10.32 8.22
CA GLN A 62 -2.96 -11.64 7.65
C GLN A 62 -4.19 -12.22 6.96
N ALA A 63 -5.36 -12.14 7.57
CA ALA A 63 -6.61 -12.62 6.97
C ALA A 63 -6.98 -11.86 5.69
N VAL A 64 -6.74 -10.54 5.64
CA VAL A 64 -6.90 -9.73 4.42
C VAL A 64 -5.90 -10.15 3.35
N TYR A 65 -4.62 -10.33 3.71
CA TYR A 65 -3.58 -10.81 2.80
C TYR A 65 -3.95 -12.14 2.15
N ASP A 66 -4.37 -13.11 2.95
CA ASP A 66 -4.79 -14.43 2.47
C ASP A 66 -6.03 -14.36 1.58
N SER A 67 -6.96 -13.45 1.89
CA SER A 67 -8.15 -13.22 1.09
C SER A 67 -7.85 -12.54 -0.25
N VAL A 68 -6.98 -11.53 -0.26
CA VAL A 68 -6.50 -10.87 -1.50
C VAL A 68 -5.87 -11.89 -2.44
N LYS A 69 -5.05 -12.78 -1.90
CA LYS A 69 -4.39 -13.87 -2.59
C LYS A 69 -5.39 -14.90 -3.14
N LEU A 70 -6.31 -15.38 -2.28
CA LEU A 70 -7.35 -16.35 -2.63
C LEU A 70 -8.24 -15.86 -3.77
N GLU A 71 -8.64 -14.59 -3.70
CA GLU A 71 -9.59 -13.98 -4.63
C GLU A 71 -8.92 -13.38 -5.87
N ARG A 72 -7.59 -13.46 -5.98
CA ARG A 72 -6.78 -12.94 -7.09
C ARG A 72 -7.15 -11.49 -7.43
N LEU A 73 -7.21 -10.64 -6.41
CA LEU A 73 -7.63 -9.26 -6.58
C LEU A 73 -6.66 -8.46 -7.46
N THR A 74 -7.13 -7.34 -7.97
CA THR A 74 -6.29 -6.40 -8.73
C THR A 74 -5.47 -5.53 -7.78
N PRO A 75 -4.28 -5.03 -8.19
CA PRO A 75 -3.41 -4.26 -7.31
C PRO A 75 -4.07 -3.03 -6.66
N PRO A 76 -4.81 -2.16 -7.40
CA PRO A 76 -5.42 -1.00 -6.77
C PRO A 76 -6.61 -1.38 -5.87
N ASN A 77 -7.36 -2.45 -6.20
CA ASN A 77 -8.46 -2.90 -5.33
C ASN A 77 -7.92 -3.50 -4.02
N ALA A 78 -6.83 -4.25 -4.06
CA ALA A 78 -6.17 -4.75 -2.85
C ALA A 78 -5.69 -3.59 -1.96
N ALA A 79 -5.01 -2.59 -2.52
CA ALA A 79 -4.55 -1.41 -1.79
C ALA A 79 -5.72 -0.66 -1.12
N ARG A 80 -6.83 -0.49 -1.85
CA ARG A 80 -8.09 0.07 -1.32
C ARG A 80 -8.59 -0.72 -0.11
N ILE A 81 -8.60 -2.04 -0.18
CA ILE A 81 -9.08 -2.92 0.90
C ILE A 81 -8.21 -2.77 2.15
N TYR A 82 -6.87 -2.85 2.03
CA TYR A 82 -5.98 -2.66 3.18
C TYR A 82 -6.19 -1.29 3.85
N ALA A 83 -6.36 -0.22 3.06
CA ALA A 83 -6.60 1.10 3.60
C ALA A 83 -7.91 1.18 4.39
N TYR A 84 -9.01 0.62 3.89
CA TYR A 84 -10.30 0.63 4.60
C TYR A 84 -10.27 -0.19 5.89
N PHE A 85 -9.60 -1.34 5.93
CA PHE A 85 -9.39 -2.08 7.17
C PHE A 85 -8.56 -1.27 8.17
N GLY A 86 -7.52 -0.58 7.71
CA GLY A 86 -6.73 0.35 8.54
C GLY A 86 -7.57 1.48 9.12
N VAL A 87 -8.42 2.12 8.31
CA VAL A 87 -9.32 3.19 8.78
C VAL A 87 -10.33 2.65 9.79
N ALA A 88 -10.94 1.49 9.53
CA ALA A 88 -11.91 0.89 10.46
C ALA A 88 -11.27 0.56 11.81
N ALA A 89 -10.09 -0.04 11.80
CA ALA A 89 -9.35 -0.36 13.01
C ALA A 89 -8.95 0.88 13.80
N TYR A 90 -8.35 1.89 13.13
CA TYR A 90 -7.91 3.13 13.77
C TYR A 90 -9.07 3.89 14.41
N GLU A 91 -10.15 4.09 13.68
CA GLU A 91 -11.31 4.84 14.17
C GLU A 91 -12.03 4.14 15.33
N ALA A 92 -12.03 2.81 15.36
CA ALA A 92 -12.59 2.05 16.46
C ALA A 92 -11.81 2.22 17.78
N VAL A 93 -10.49 2.48 17.69
CA VAL A 93 -9.62 2.53 18.88
C VAL A 93 -9.15 3.93 19.24
N VAL A 94 -9.30 4.93 18.36
CA VAL A 94 -8.80 6.29 18.57
C VAL A 94 -9.44 6.97 19.78
N GLY A 95 -10.64 6.56 20.15
CA GLY A 95 -11.32 7.02 21.38
C GLY A 95 -10.55 6.72 22.67
N GLY A 96 -9.69 5.69 22.68
CA GLY A 96 -8.79 5.34 23.78
C GLY A 96 -7.37 5.90 23.63
N MET A 97 -7.14 6.82 22.69
CA MET A 97 -5.84 7.37 22.34
C MET A 97 -5.81 8.91 22.56
N PRO A 98 -5.71 9.42 23.80
CA PRO A 98 -5.86 10.84 24.10
C PRO A 98 -5.02 11.81 23.26
N PRO A 99 -3.74 11.51 22.89
CA PRO A 99 -2.93 12.40 22.04
C PRO A 99 -3.26 12.29 20.55
N TYR A 100 -4.21 11.44 20.16
CA TYR A 100 -4.55 11.21 18.77
C TYR A 100 -5.87 11.87 18.36
N ARG A 101 -6.09 11.98 17.07
CA ARG A 101 -7.29 12.56 16.45
C ARG A 101 -7.97 11.55 15.54
N SER A 102 -9.29 11.60 15.47
CA SER A 102 -10.08 10.91 14.45
C SER A 102 -9.74 11.44 13.06
N LEU A 103 -9.79 10.56 12.07
CA LEU A 103 -9.69 10.89 10.64
C LEU A 103 -11.01 11.40 10.05
N GLY A 104 -12.10 11.34 10.82
CA GLY A 104 -13.38 11.91 10.42
C GLY A 104 -13.21 13.38 10.04
N LEU A 105 -13.76 13.79 8.89
CA LEU A 105 -13.61 15.10 8.26
C LEU A 105 -12.19 15.44 7.74
N GLN A 106 -11.21 14.54 7.90
CA GLN A 106 -9.88 14.71 7.32
C GLN A 106 -9.73 13.96 5.99
N LEU A 107 -10.35 12.76 5.88
CA LEU A 107 -10.40 12.00 4.65
C LEU A 107 -11.53 12.50 3.74
N ASN A 108 -11.38 12.25 2.43
CA ASN A 108 -12.37 12.66 1.43
C ASN A 108 -13.74 12.02 1.73
N ASP A 109 -14.74 12.85 1.94
CA ASP A 109 -16.15 12.47 2.23
C ASP A 109 -16.34 11.54 3.43
N LEU A 110 -15.35 11.37 4.31
CA LEU A 110 -15.52 10.65 5.56
C LEU A 110 -16.24 11.56 6.57
N PRO A 111 -17.45 11.21 7.00
CA PRO A 111 -18.18 12.05 7.98
C PRO A 111 -17.53 11.99 9.35
N LYS A 112 -18.02 12.80 10.28
CA LYS A 112 -17.68 12.67 11.68
C LYS A 112 -18.12 11.30 12.19
N LEU A 113 -17.24 10.63 12.91
CA LEU A 113 -17.47 9.30 13.47
C LEU A 113 -17.97 9.35 14.91
N PRO A 114 -18.63 8.28 15.40
CA PRO A 114 -19.11 8.21 16.77
C PRO A 114 -17.95 8.30 17.78
N SER A 115 -18.08 9.17 18.74
CA SER A 115 -17.15 9.23 19.87
C SER A 115 -17.54 8.22 20.95
N ARG A 116 -16.54 7.73 21.69
CA ARG A 116 -16.80 6.92 22.89
C ARG A 116 -17.58 7.71 23.93
N SER A 117 -18.42 7.05 24.72
CA SER A 117 -18.97 7.65 25.93
C SER A 117 -17.84 7.91 26.93
N GLN A 118 -17.72 9.15 27.38
CA GLN A 118 -16.80 9.50 28.47
C GLN A 118 -17.19 8.73 29.73
N ASN A 119 -16.26 8.41 30.57
CA ASN A 119 -16.48 7.71 31.83
C ASN A 119 -16.92 6.24 31.76
N LEU A 120 -16.97 5.65 30.55
CA LEU A 120 -17.21 4.22 30.39
C LEU A 120 -15.94 3.47 29.92
N ARG A 121 -15.80 2.25 30.46
CA ARG A 121 -14.69 1.38 30.10
C ARG A 121 -14.95 0.71 28.74
N TYR A 122 -13.93 0.61 27.90
CA TYR A 122 -13.92 -0.10 26.65
C TYR A 122 -12.77 -1.10 26.59
N ASP A 123 -13.00 -2.22 25.93
CA ASP A 123 -11.97 -3.15 25.47
C ASP A 123 -11.65 -2.84 24.00
N TRP A 124 -10.54 -2.18 23.77
CA TRP A 124 -10.20 -1.64 22.46
C TRP A 124 -9.92 -2.72 21.40
N PRO A 125 -9.29 -3.86 21.73
CA PRO A 125 -9.19 -4.98 20.78
C PRO A 125 -10.56 -5.50 20.31
N THR A 126 -11.55 -5.59 21.22
CA THR A 126 -12.93 -5.96 20.86
C THR A 126 -13.56 -4.92 19.91
N ALA A 127 -13.34 -3.63 20.16
CA ALA A 127 -13.88 -2.57 19.30
C ALA A 127 -13.25 -2.64 17.89
N ALA A 128 -11.93 -2.84 17.79
CA ALA A 128 -11.23 -3.01 16.52
C ALA A 128 -11.75 -4.23 15.74
N ASN A 129 -11.85 -5.39 16.41
CA ASN A 129 -12.39 -6.62 15.83
C ASN A 129 -13.78 -6.41 15.23
N ALA A 130 -14.69 -5.81 15.99
CA ALA A 130 -16.08 -5.56 15.57
C ALA A 130 -16.18 -4.56 14.40
N ALA A 131 -15.29 -3.55 14.35
CA ALA A 131 -15.28 -2.57 13.27
C ALA A 131 -14.76 -3.17 11.96
N MET A 132 -13.66 -3.93 12.03
CA MET A 132 -13.09 -4.62 10.86
C MET A 132 -14.07 -5.67 10.31
N ALA A 133 -14.72 -6.43 11.18
CA ALA A 133 -15.75 -7.37 10.78
C ALA A 133 -16.96 -6.71 10.10
N ALA A 134 -17.32 -5.49 10.51
CA ALA A 134 -18.44 -4.77 9.92
C ALA A 134 -18.19 -4.25 8.50
N VAL A 135 -16.93 -3.96 8.13
CA VAL A 135 -16.59 -3.51 6.77
C VAL A 135 -16.30 -4.66 5.80
N ALA A 136 -15.95 -5.84 6.32
CA ALA A 136 -15.61 -7.01 5.50
C ALA A 136 -16.68 -7.39 4.45
N PRO A 137 -18.00 -7.43 4.76
CA PRO A 137 -19.03 -7.80 3.80
C PRO A 137 -19.12 -6.87 2.58
N VAL A 138 -18.78 -5.59 2.74
CA VAL A 138 -18.79 -4.62 1.63
C VAL A 138 -17.54 -4.76 0.78
N LEU A 139 -16.38 -4.94 1.42
CA LEU A 139 -15.09 -5.06 0.73
C LEU A 139 -14.93 -6.38 -0.03
N PHE A 140 -15.51 -7.45 0.49
CA PHE A 140 -15.47 -8.79 -0.10
C PHE A 140 -16.87 -9.26 -0.56
N ALA A 141 -17.71 -8.35 -1.05
CA ALA A 141 -19.04 -8.68 -1.55
C ALA A 141 -18.97 -9.79 -2.61
N GLY A 142 -19.80 -10.84 -2.44
CA GLY A 142 -19.83 -12.00 -3.33
C GLY A 142 -18.70 -13.02 -3.13
N ARG A 143 -17.75 -12.79 -2.23
CA ARG A 143 -16.57 -13.64 -1.98
C ARG A 143 -16.75 -14.49 -0.73
N THR A 144 -17.56 -15.54 -0.87
CA THR A 144 -18.07 -16.34 0.26
C THR A 144 -16.96 -17.00 1.09
N ALA A 145 -15.90 -17.50 0.44
CA ALA A 145 -14.78 -18.16 1.13
C ALA A 145 -13.98 -17.17 2.02
N SER A 146 -13.67 -16.00 1.50
CA SER A 146 -12.99 -14.93 2.26
C SER A 146 -13.86 -14.44 3.40
N LEU A 147 -15.17 -14.23 3.18
CA LEU A 147 -16.08 -13.82 4.22
C LEU A 147 -16.28 -14.87 5.32
N ALA A 148 -16.23 -16.17 4.98
CA ALA A 148 -16.25 -17.22 5.99
C ALA A 148 -15.02 -17.13 6.91
N LYS A 149 -13.80 -17.06 6.34
CA LYS A 149 -12.56 -16.92 7.11
C LYS A 149 -12.58 -15.69 8.03
N MET A 150 -13.11 -14.56 7.55
CA MET A 150 -13.19 -13.34 8.35
C MET A 150 -14.20 -13.44 9.50
N ARG A 151 -15.33 -14.12 9.29
CA ARG A 151 -16.30 -14.41 10.37
C ARG A 151 -15.69 -15.35 11.41
N ASP A 152 -14.96 -16.37 10.96
CA ASP A 152 -14.28 -17.29 11.87
C ASP A 152 -13.24 -16.55 12.72
N LEU A 153 -12.44 -15.67 12.11
CA LEU A 153 -11.48 -14.84 12.84
C LEU A 153 -12.19 -13.91 13.83
N GLU A 154 -13.26 -13.23 13.40
CA GLU A 154 -14.06 -12.39 14.30
C GLU A 154 -14.53 -13.18 15.53
N SER A 155 -15.08 -14.38 15.30
CA SER A 155 -15.61 -15.25 16.38
C SER A 155 -14.51 -15.71 17.33
N VAL A 156 -13.35 -16.13 16.81
CA VAL A 156 -12.20 -16.55 17.63
C VAL A 156 -11.71 -15.40 18.50
N VAL A 157 -11.45 -14.23 17.91
CA VAL A 157 -11.02 -13.04 18.67
C VAL A 157 -12.07 -12.65 19.71
N GLN A 158 -13.36 -12.66 19.35
CA GLN A 158 -14.42 -12.33 20.30
C GLN A 158 -14.46 -13.30 21.49
N SER A 159 -14.29 -14.60 21.24
CA SER A 159 -14.23 -15.62 22.30
C SER A 159 -13.05 -15.40 23.24
N GLU A 160 -11.87 -15.13 22.70
CA GLU A 160 -10.67 -14.81 23.49
C GLU A 160 -10.87 -13.56 24.35
N ARG A 161 -11.51 -12.50 23.79
CA ARG A 161 -11.80 -11.27 24.53
C ARG A 161 -12.83 -11.48 25.62
N ASN A 162 -13.88 -12.26 25.36
CA ASN A 162 -14.88 -12.64 26.38
C ASN A 162 -14.24 -13.39 27.56
N ALA A 163 -13.24 -14.24 27.30
CA ALA A 163 -12.52 -14.94 28.37
C ALA A 163 -11.59 -14.01 29.16
N ALA A 164 -10.97 -13.03 28.49
CA ALA A 164 -10.01 -12.11 29.08
C ALA A 164 -10.67 -10.98 29.90
N VAL A 165 -11.86 -10.52 29.49
CA VAL A 165 -12.58 -9.40 30.13
C VAL A 165 -13.80 -9.90 30.86
N LYS A 166 -13.73 -9.92 32.20
CA LYS A 166 -14.80 -10.48 33.06
C LYS A 166 -16.10 -9.64 33.04
N ASP A 167 -16.00 -8.34 32.75
CA ASP A 167 -17.16 -7.44 32.68
C ASP A 167 -17.81 -7.49 31.29
N GLY A 168 -18.88 -8.28 31.15
CA GLY A 168 -19.65 -8.43 29.93
C GLY A 168 -20.18 -7.10 29.39
N SER A 169 -20.54 -6.16 30.26
CA SER A 169 -21.04 -4.84 29.83
C SER A 169 -19.97 -4.01 29.11
N THR A 170 -18.70 -4.20 29.45
CA THR A 170 -17.56 -3.62 28.73
C THR A 170 -17.43 -4.24 27.34
N ILE A 171 -17.57 -5.55 27.21
CA ILE A 171 -17.52 -6.25 25.93
C ILE A 171 -18.68 -5.77 25.03
N ASP A 172 -19.92 -5.83 25.50
CA ASP A 172 -21.09 -5.44 24.72
C ASP A 172 -21.00 -4.01 24.21
N ARG A 173 -20.56 -3.09 25.07
CA ARG A 173 -20.32 -1.70 24.70
C ARG A 173 -19.21 -1.53 23.67
N SER A 174 -18.13 -2.31 23.77
CA SER A 174 -17.01 -2.27 22.83
C SER A 174 -17.42 -2.81 21.47
N VAL A 175 -18.17 -3.90 21.42
CA VAL A 175 -18.78 -4.43 20.19
C VAL A 175 -19.71 -3.38 19.58
N GLY A 176 -20.62 -2.80 20.37
CA GLY A 176 -21.54 -1.77 19.91
C GLY A 176 -20.83 -0.54 19.33
N HIS A 177 -19.75 -0.09 19.95
CA HIS A 177 -18.93 1.02 19.46
C HIS A 177 -18.25 0.64 18.12
N GLY A 178 -17.55 -0.51 18.08
CA GLY A 178 -16.88 -0.98 16.87
C GLY A 178 -17.86 -1.17 15.70
N ARG A 179 -19.02 -1.78 15.94
CA ARG A 179 -20.08 -1.93 14.93
C ARG A 179 -20.61 -0.59 14.42
N SER A 180 -20.79 0.39 15.30
CA SER A 180 -21.25 1.73 14.94
C SER A 180 -20.24 2.47 14.05
N VAL A 181 -18.95 2.40 14.38
CA VAL A 181 -17.86 2.93 13.56
C VAL A 181 -17.81 2.20 12.22
N GLY A 182 -17.79 0.86 12.24
CA GLY A 182 -17.71 0.05 11.04
C GLY A 182 -18.87 0.25 10.08
N LYS A 183 -20.10 0.46 10.59
CA LYS A 183 -21.29 0.75 9.78
C LYS A 183 -21.12 2.04 8.96
N ILE A 184 -20.68 3.12 9.58
CA ILE A 184 -20.47 4.40 8.88
C ILE A 184 -19.38 4.27 7.83
N ILE A 185 -18.31 3.55 8.15
CA ILE A 185 -17.22 3.30 7.20
C ILE A 185 -17.72 2.40 6.05
N ALA A 186 -18.53 1.38 6.31
CA ALA A 186 -19.15 0.55 5.28
C ALA A 186 -20.02 1.37 4.32
N GLU A 187 -20.84 2.30 4.84
CA GLU A 187 -21.62 3.24 4.03
C GLU A 187 -20.72 4.20 3.22
N TRP A 188 -19.59 4.61 3.78
CA TRP A 188 -18.60 5.45 3.10
C TRP A 188 -17.89 4.68 1.97
N ILE A 189 -17.56 3.39 2.17
CA ILE A 189 -17.01 2.48 1.16
C ILE A 189 -17.97 2.35 -0.03
N GLN A 190 -19.26 2.15 0.20
CA GLN A 190 -20.27 1.99 -0.86
C GLN A 190 -20.36 3.20 -1.81
N ARG A 191 -19.89 4.37 -1.37
CA ARG A 191 -19.91 5.63 -2.13
C ARG A 191 -18.56 6.02 -2.72
N ASP A 192 -17.57 5.14 -2.72
CA ASP A 192 -16.23 5.47 -3.24
C ASP A 192 -16.09 5.36 -4.76
N GLY A 193 -17.10 4.87 -5.45
CA GLY A 193 -17.12 4.74 -6.91
C GLY A 193 -16.68 3.37 -7.42
N TRP A 194 -16.11 2.48 -6.59
CA TRP A 194 -15.66 1.18 -7.06
C TRP A 194 -16.78 0.33 -7.68
N THR A 195 -17.93 0.26 -7.03
CA THR A 195 -19.09 -0.47 -7.58
C THR A 195 -19.56 0.13 -8.91
N HIS A 196 -19.51 1.45 -9.05
CA HIS A 196 -19.89 2.13 -10.29
C HIS A 196 -18.97 1.73 -11.45
N ILE A 197 -17.65 1.72 -11.24
CA ILE A 197 -16.70 1.40 -12.32
C ILE A 197 -16.78 -0.05 -12.79
N GLN A 198 -17.26 -0.98 -11.96
CA GLN A 198 -17.45 -2.38 -12.35
C GLN A 198 -18.62 -2.55 -13.36
N GLY A 199 -19.53 -1.60 -13.43
CA GLY A 199 -20.64 -1.60 -14.40
C GLY A 199 -20.36 -0.82 -15.69
N LEU A 200 -19.17 -0.25 -15.85
CA LEU A 200 -18.82 0.49 -17.05
C LEU A 200 -18.53 -0.43 -18.24
N PRO A 201 -18.70 0.04 -19.48
CA PRO A 201 -18.38 -0.73 -20.69
C PRO A 201 -16.94 -1.25 -20.68
N ALA A 202 -16.70 -2.35 -21.38
CA ALA A 202 -15.34 -2.89 -21.55
C ALA A 202 -14.42 -1.81 -22.14
N TYR A 203 -13.24 -1.67 -21.52
CA TYR A 203 -12.24 -0.71 -21.98
C TYR A 203 -11.69 -1.11 -23.36
N VAL A 204 -11.75 -0.18 -24.28
CA VAL A 204 -11.11 -0.29 -25.60
C VAL A 204 -9.81 0.50 -25.56
N ALA A 205 -8.69 -0.21 -25.57
CA ALA A 205 -7.38 0.45 -25.60
C ALA A 205 -7.24 1.25 -26.90
N PRO A 206 -6.70 2.48 -26.85
CA PRO A 206 -6.38 3.21 -28.06
C PRO A 206 -5.35 2.45 -28.89
N MET A 207 -5.52 2.44 -30.21
CA MET A 207 -4.60 1.76 -31.14
C MET A 207 -3.57 2.75 -31.65
N GLY A 208 -2.32 2.29 -31.80
CA GLY A 208 -1.23 3.08 -32.36
C GLY A 208 0.12 2.58 -31.90
N GLU A 209 1.17 3.00 -32.61
CA GLU A 209 2.53 2.73 -32.20
C GLU A 209 2.83 3.40 -30.86
N GLY A 210 3.55 2.68 -30.00
CA GLY A 210 3.89 3.17 -28.67
C GLY A 210 2.76 3.06 -27.64
N LEU A 211 1.57 2.63 -28.05
CA LEU A 211 0.45 2.44 -27.12
C LEU A 211 0.36 0.99 -26.65
N TRP A 212 -0.19 0.83 -25.44
CA TRP A 212 -0.36 -0.44 -24.79
C TRP A 212 -1.33 -1.33 -25.57
N GLU A 213 -0.93 -2.54 -25.81
CA GLU A 213 -1.74 -3.65 -26.30
C GLU A 213 -1.67 -4.82 -25.30
N ARG A 214 -2.61 -5.76 -25.41
CA ARG A 214 -2.59 -6.97 -24.58
C ARG A 214 -1.30 -7.73 -24.81
N THR A 215 -0.68 -8.19 -23.72
CA THR A 215 0.62 -8.83 -23.73
C THR A 215 0.55 -10.34 -23.52
N PRO A 216 1.47 -11.13 -24.14
CA PRO A 216 1.56 -12.55 -23.84
C PRO A 216 1.97 -12.80 -22.38
N PRO A 217 1.73 -14.03 -21.86
CA PRO A 217 1.14 -15.18 -22.54
C PRO A 217 -0.39 -15.15 -22.56
N ASN A 218 -1.04 -14.41 -21.65
CA ASN A 218 -2.47 -14.53 -21.38
C ASN A 218 -3.35 -13.58 -22.19
N PHE A 219 -2.78 -12.54 -22.80
CA PHE A 219 -3.51 -11.48 -23.53
C PHE A 219 -4.74 -10.96 -22.74
N GLY A 220 -4.56 -10.78 -21.41
CA GLY A 220 -5.62 -10.40 -20.50
C GLY A 220 -6.28 -9.07 -20.83
N LEU A 221 -7.53 -8.91 -20.38
CA LEU A 221 -8.25 -7.65 -20.46
C LEU A 221 -7.60 -6.60 -19.57
N ALA A 222 -7.75 -5.32 -19.93
CA ALA A 222 -7.25 -4.20 -19.15
C ALA A 222 -7.79 -4.26 -17.70
N LEU A 223 -6.89 -4.24 -16.72
CA LEU A 223 -7.23 -4.30 -15.30
C LEU A 223 -7.49 -2.90 -14.76
N GLU A 224 -8.68 -2.68 -14.23
CA GLU A 224 -9.13 -1.44 -13.56
C GLU A 224 -8.91 -0.15 -14.39
N PRO A 225 -9.33 -0.10 -15.66
CA PRO A 225 -9.03 1.03 -16.55
C PRO A 225 -9.73 2.34 -16.14
N TYR A 226 -10.72 2.29 -15.28
CA TYR A 226 -11.50 3.42 -14.80
C TYR A 226 -11.20 3.79 -13.35
N TRP A 227 -10.06 3.32 -12.80
CA TRP A 227 -9.72 3.51 -11.39
C TRP A 227 -9.60 4.97 -10.98
N GLU A 228 -9.31 5.88 -11.88
CA GLU A 228 -9.31 7.33 -11.65
C GLU A 228 -10.65 7.87 -11.11
N LYS A 229 -11.75 7.14 -11.33
CA LYS A 229 -13.09 7.48 -10.84
C LYS A 229 -13.37 6.98 -9.42
N VAL A 230 -12.47 6.18 -8.85
CA VAL A 230 -12.55 5.75 -7.45
C VAL A 230 -12.01 6.87 -6.58
N ARG A 231 -12.78 7.23 -5.55
CA ARG A 231 -12.41 8.29 -4.62
C ARG A 231 -11.11 7.95 -3.90
N PRO A 232 -10.06 8.78 -3.98
CA PRO A 232 -8.88 8.65 -3.14
C PRO A 232 -9.21 8.96 -1.69
N PHE A 233 -8.41 8.49 -0.76
CA PHE A 233 -8.59 8.72 0.67
C PHE A 233 -8.26 10.16 1.08
N ALA A 234 -7.13 10.67 0.63
CA ALA A 234 -6.62 11.99 1.03
C ALA A 234 -6.09 12.83 -0.14
N LEU A 235 -5.71 12.21 -1.26
CA LEU A 235 -5.14 12.94 -2.41
C LEU A 235 -6.21 13.72 -3.15
N VAL A 236 -6.02 15.03 -3.34
CA VAL A 236 -6.93 15.93 -4.11
C VAL A 236 -6.11 17.04 -4.75
N PRO A 237 -6.19 17.22 -6.09
CA PRO A 237 -6.77 16.26 -7.04
C PRO A 237 -5.95 14.99 -7.16
N VAL A 238 -6.47 13.91 -7.76
CA VAL A 238 -5.77 12.65 -7.98
C VAL A 238 -4.48 12.82 -8.78
N THR A 239 -4.40 13.88 -9.59
CA THR A 239 -3.23 14.27 -10.39
C THR A 239 -2.24 15.18 -9.66
N ALA A 240 -2.45 15.49 -8.36
CA ALA A 240 -1.55 16.37 -7.61
C ALA A 240 -0.08 15.91 -7.61
N CYS A 241 0.13 14.59 -7.74
CA CYS A 241 1.44 13.96 -7.83
C CYS A 241 1.71 13.34 -9.20
N ALA A 242 1.13 13.89 -10.28
CA ALA A 242 1.40 13.43 -11.63
C ALA A 242 2.90 13.57 -11.94
N PRO A 243 3.56 12.48 -12.38
CA PRO A 243 4.97 12.55 -12.76
C PRO A 243 5.14 13.31 -14.09
N PRO A 244 6.39 13.70 -14.44
CA PRO A 244 6.68 14.17 -15.79
C PRO A 244 6.20 13.18 -16.84
N PRO A 245 5.82 13.62 -18.05
CA PRO A 245 5.45 12.71 -19.14
C PRO A 245 6.55 11.68 -19.41
N PRO A 246 6.20 10.45 -19.84
CA PRO A 246 7.21 9.49 -20.28
C PRO A 246 8.00 10.05 -21.47
N ILE A 247 9.21 9.53 -21.66
CA ILE A 247 10.02 9.83 -22.85
C ILE A 247 9.18 9.53 -24.09
N ALA A 248 9.19 10.44 -25.06
CA ALA A 248 8.41 10.31 -26.28
C ALA A 248 8.77 9.00 -27.02
N PHE A 249 7.75 8.26 -27.44
CA PHE A 249 7.92 7.03 -28.19
C PHE A 249 8.71 7.26 -29.48
N SER A 250 9.62 6.34 -29.77
CA SER A 250 10.39 6.32 -31.00
C SER A 250 10.96 4.91 -31.26
N THR A 251 11.07 4.54 -32.51
CA THR A 251 11.72 3.29 -32.95
C THR A 251 13.14 3.51 -33.46
N ASP A 252 13.58 4.77 -33.57
CA ASP A 252 14.94 5.11 -33.96
C ASP A 252 15.96 4.58 -32.93
N PRO A 253 16.93 3.76 -33.34
CA PRO A 253 17.98 3.24 -32.47
C PRO A 253 18.81 4.31 -31.75
N GLY A 254 18.85 5.53 -32.28
CA GLY A 254 19.52 6.68 -31.66
C GLY A 254 18.67 7.41 -30.62
N SER A 255 17.39 7.08 -30.49
CA SER A 255 16.45 7.79 -29.61
C SER A 255 16.61 7.45 -28.13
N ALA A 256 16.16 8.37 -27.29
CA ALA A 256 16.10 8.16 -25.84
C ALA A 256 15.13 7.03 -25.46
N PHE A 257 14.03 6.85 -26.21
CA PHE A 257 13.08 5.76 -25.93
C PHE A 257 13.68 4.40 -26.26
N TYR A 258 14.36 4.26 -27.41
CA TYR A 258 15.07 3.03 -27.77
C TYR A 258 16.10 2.67 -26.70
N ALA A 259 16.82 3.66 -26.17
CA ALA A 259 17.78 3.44 -25.08
C ALA A 259 17.11 2.89 -23.79
N GLN A 260 15.86 3.28 -23.47
CA GLN A 260 15.11 2.69 -22.35
C GLN A 260 14.79 1.20 -22.60
N ALA A 261 14.37 0.88 -23.82
CA ALA A 261 14.07 -0.50 -24.19
C ALA A 261 15.33 -1.37 -24.21
N MET A 262 16.43 -0.84 -24.76
CA MET A 262 17.74 -1.52 -24.74
C MET A 262 18.26 -1.73 -23.31
N ALA A 263 18.08 -0.75 -22.42
CA ALA A 263 18.47 -0.92 -21.02
C ALA A 263 17.70 -2.09 -20.37
N THR A 264 16.39 -2.21 -20.65
CA THR A 264 15.57 -3.33 -20.15
C THR A 264 16.03 -4.66 -20.76
N TYR A 265 16.23 -4.71 -22.09
CA TYR A 265 16.70 -5.90 -22.81
C TYR A 265 18.05 -6.39 -22.27
N THR A 266 19.01 -5.49 -22.17
CA THR A 266 20.38 -5.81 -21.71
C THR A 266 20.39 -6.27 -20.26
N THR A 267 19.66 -5.57 -19.38
CA THR A 267 19.56 -5.95 -17.96
C THR A 267 19.01 -7.36 -17.79
N VAL A 268 17.96 -7.72 -18.53
CA VAL A 268 17.40 -9.09 -18.49
C VAL A 268 18.39 -10.12 -19.03
N LYS A 269 19.11 -9.80 -20.10
CA LYS A 269 20.10 -10.69 -20.72
C LYS A 269 21.33 -10.93 -19.81
N GLU A 270 21.76 -9.90 -19.10
CA GLU A 270 23.00 -9.93 -18.30
C GLU A 270 22.74 -10.12 -16.79
N ARG A 271 21.46 -10.32 -16.38
CA ARG A 271 21.11 -10.50 -14.97
C ARG A 271 21.79 -11.72 -14.37
N THR A 272 22.21 -11.58 -13.12
CA THR A 272 22.71 -12.67 -12.30
C THR A 272 21.56 -13.55 -11.77
N ASP A 273 21.90 -14.70 -11.18
CA ASP A 273 20.90 -15.54 -10.48
C ASP A 273 20.25 -14.77 -9.31
N SER A 274 21.01 -13.96 -8.61
CA SER A 274 20.50 -13.09 -7.53
C SER A 274 19.51 -12.03 -8.04
N ASP A 275 19.74 -11.45 -9.23
CA ASP A 275 18.80 -10.51 -9.85
C ASP A 275 17.52 -11.23 -10.30
N ALA A 276 17.66 -12.45 -10.80
CA ALA A 276 16.53 -13.29 -11.18
C ALA A 276 15.69 -13.67 -9.96
N GLU A 277 16.32 -14.06 -8.85
CA GLU A 277 15.64 -14.33 -7.59
C GLU A 277 14.94 -13.07 -7.06
N THR A 278 15.59 -11.90 -7.13
CA THR A 278 15.01 -10.61 -6.74
C THR A 278 13.75 -10.29 -7.55
N ALA A 279 13.76 -10.54 -8.87
CA ALA A 279 12.58 -10.36 -9.70
C ALA A 279 11.40 -11.26 -9.31
N LEU A 280 11.68 -12.46 -8.83
CA LEU A 280 10.68 -13.44 -8.40
C LEU A 280 10.20 -13.17 -6.97
N PHE A 281 11.07 -12.77 -6.06
CA PHE A 281 10.73 -12.39 -4.69
C PHE A 281 9.70 -11.25 -4.67
N TRP A 282 9.94 -10.19 -5.44
CA TRP A 282 9.04 -9.04 -5.59
C TRP A 282 8.04 -9.21 -6.74
N ARG A 283 7.72 -10.44 -7.16
CA ARG A 283 6.83 -10.63 -8.32
C ARG A 283 5.46 -10.02 -8.12
N ASP A 284 4.83 -10.24 -6.99
CA ASP A 284 3.57 -9.64 -6.52
C ASP A 284 2.54 -9.36 -7.63
N ASN A 285 2.33 -10.34 -8.50
CA ASN A 285 1.39 -10.27 -9.61
C ASN A 285 -0.02 -10.74 -9.19
N PRO A 286 -1.08 -10.32 -9.89
CA PRO A 286 -2.46 -10.73 -9.57
C PRO A 286 -2.76 -12.18 -10.05
N ASP A 287 -1.91 -13.12 -9.68
CA ASP A 287 -1.99 -14.53 -10.06
C ASP A 287 -2.38 -15.46 -8.87
N GLY A 288 -2.60 -14.90 -7.69
CA GLY A 288 -2.99 -15.64 -6.50
C GLY A 288 -1.82 -16.23 -5.72
N THR A 289 -0.58 -15.89 -6.05
CA THR A 289 0.61 -16.37 -5.32
C THR A 289 0.98 -15.48 -4.15
N THR A 290 0.67 -14.19 -4.22
CA THR A 290 0.97 -13.19 -3.17
C THR A 290 -0.22 -12.28 -2.90
N GLY A 291 -0.15 -11.50 -1.81
CA GLY A 291 -1.12 -10.46 -1.46
C GLY A 291 -0.91 -9.14 -2.21
N LEU A 292 -0.20 -9.18 -3.34
CA LEU A 292 0.14 -8.03 -4.18
C LEU A 292 1.11 -7.05 -3.49
N PRO A 293 1.63 -6.01 -4.17
CA PRO A 293 2.60 -5.10 -3.54
C PRO A 293 2.06 -4.43 -2.27
N SER A 294 0.77 -4.07 -2.25
CA SER A 294 0.14 -3.49 -1.05
C SER A 294 0.11 -4.45 0.14
N GLY A 295 -0.12 -5.74 -0.12
CA GLY A 295 -0.10 -6.78 0.90
C GLY A 295 1.32 -7.09 1.40
N HIS A 296 2.27 -7.17 0.51
CA HIS A 296 3.69 -7.36 0.87
C HIS A 296 4.13 -6.24 1.84
N TRP A 297 3.87 -4.98 1.49
CA TRP A 297 4.17 -3.84 2.36
C TRP A 297 3.35 -3.81 3.67
N ALA A 298 2.11 -4.33 3.67
CA ALA A 298 1.34 -4.48 4.91
C ALA A 298 1.93 -5.54 5.85
N LEU A 299 2.48 -6.63 5.29
CA LEU A 299 3.22 -7.62 6.08
C LEU A 299 4.56 -7.07 6.58
N ILE A 300 5.31 -6.32 5.78
CA ILE A 300 6.51 -5.60 6.24
C ILE A 300 6.16 -4.65 7.40
N ALA A 301 5.06 -3.89 7.28
CA ALA A 301 4.58 -3.05 8.38
C ALA A 301 4.27 -3.88 9.64
N SER A 302 3.73 -5.10 9.47
CA SER A 302 3.48 -6.03 10.58
C SER A 302 4.78 -6.54 11.21
N ILE A 303 5.83 -6.78 10.42
CA ILE A 303 7.18 -7.11 10.92
C ILE A 303 7.72 -5.97 11.77
N LEU A 304 7.65 -4.74 11.27
CA LEU A 304 8.11 -3.54 11.99
C LEU A 304 7.33 -3.32 13.29
N ILE A 305 6.01 -3.53 13.31
CA ILE A 305 5.19 -3.44 14.52
C ILE A 305 5.68 -4.42 15.59
N ARG A 306 5.98 -5.67 15.20
CA ARG A 306 6.50 -6.68 16.14
C ARG A 306 7.91 -6.35 16.62
N GLN A 307 8.79 -5.99 15.69
CA GLN A 307 10.19 -5.68 15.97
C GLN A 307 10.32 -4.51 16.95
N GLU A 308 9.54 -3.44 16.73
CA GLU A 308 9.57 -2.23 17.57
C GLU A 308 8.72 -2.34 18.84
N GLY A 309 8.05 -3.48 19.07
CA GLY A 309 7.21 -3.71 20.24
C GLY A 309 6.06 -2.73 20.38
N TYR A 310 5.45 -2.33 19.26
CA TYR A 310 4.37 -1.34 19.26
C TYR A 310 3.11 -1.87 19.95
N ASP A 311 2.48 -1.01 20.75
CA ASP A 311 1.15 -1.23 21.27
C ASP A 311 0.06 -1.04 20.21
N LEU A 312 -1.18 -1.38 20.56
CA LEU A 312 -2.33 -1.28 19.67
C LEU A 312 -2.54 0.14 19.10
N ALA A 313 -2.27 1.19 19.88
CA ALA A 313 -2.45 2.56 19.43
C ALA A 313 -1.44 2.94 18.33
N ARG A 314 -0.17 2.59 18.57
CA ARG A 314 0.90 2.89 17.63
C ARG A 314 0.79 2.04 16.36
N ALA A 315 0.42 0.77 16.52
CA ALA A 315 0.17 -0.14 15.39
C ALA A 315 -1.00 0.35 14.52
N ALA A 316 -2.10 0.79 15.12
CA ALA A 316 -3.24 1.32 14.38
C ALA A 316 -2.88 2.59 13.59
N GLU A 317 -2.09 3.52 14.18
CA GLU A 317 -1.56 4.69 13.47
C GLU A 317 -0.70 4.29 12.26
N LEU A 318 0.24 3.37 12.46
CA LEU A 318 1.13 2.91 11.41
C LEU A 318 0.34 2.29 10.24
N MET A 319 -0.59 1.38 10.55
CA MET A 319 -1.36 0.66 9.55
C MET A 319 -2.27 1.57 8.74
N VAL A 320 -2.95 2.52 9.38
CA VAL A 320 -3.86 3.41 8.66
C VAL A 320 -3.11 4.38 7.77
N MET A 321 -2.02 4.97 8.23
CA MET A 321 -1.23 5.92 7.44
C MET A 321 -0.54 5.24 6.26
N HIS A 322 0.04 4.06 6.49
CA HIS A 322 0.61 3.22 5.44
C HIS A 322 -0.45 2.82 4.39
N GLY A 323 -1.58 2.27 4.85
CA GLY A 323 -2.65 1.82 3.96
C GLY A 323 -3.19 2.94 3.07
N ILE A 324 -3.45 4.12 3.64
CA ILE A 324 -3.94 5.29 2.88
C ILE A 324 -2.91 5.75 1.84
N ALA A 325 -1.64 5.89 2.22
CA ALA A 325 -0.61 6.37 1.30
C ALA A 325 -0.41 5.40 0.13
N VAL A 326 -0.42 4.10 0.38
CA VAL A 326 -0.30 3.08 -0.68
C VAL A 326 -1.54 3.08 -1.57
N ALA A 327 -2.76 3.18 -1.01
CA ALA A 327 -3.99 3.22 -1.80
C ALA A 327 -4.08 4.45 -2.69
N ASP A 328 -3.79 5.64 -2.16
CA ASP A 328 -3.76 6.88 -2.94
C ASP A 328 -2.61 6.86 -3.97
N GLY A 329 -1.48 6.21 -3.65
CA GLY A 329 -0.39 5.93 -4.58
C GLY A 329 -0.86 5.10 -5.78
N PHE A 330 -1.59 4.03 -5.54
CA PHE A 330 -2.17 3.22 -6.62
C PHE A 330 -3.22 3.99 -7.43
N THR A 331 -4.02 4.85 -6.80
CA THR A 331 -4.98 5.68 -7.52
C THR A 331 -4.28 6.67 -8.45
N SER A 332 -3.25 7.37 -7.97
CA SER A 332 -2.41 8.25 -8.79
C SER A 332 -1.69 7.48 -9.92
N CYS A 333 -1.11 6.32 -9.61
CA CYS A 333 -0.43 5.46 -10.57
C CYS A 333 -1.36 4.99 -11.70
N TRP A 334 -2.56 4.50 -11.36
CA TRP A 334 -3.52 4.01 -12.36
C TRP A 334 -4.06 5.13 -13.23
N THR A 335 -4.25 6.33 -12.68
CA THR A 335 -4.56 7.53 -13.47
C THR A 335 -3.50 7.77 -14.55
N GLU A 336 -2.21 7.72 -14.20
CA GLU A 336 -1.13 7.90 -15.16
C GLU A 336 -1.02 6.75 -16.18
N LYS A 337 -1.24 5.52 -15.76
CA LYS A 337 -1.19 4.36 -16.66
C LYS A 337 -2.17 4.52 -17.82
N TYR A 338 -3.43 4.82 -17.52
CA TYR A 338 -4.46 4.92 -18.54
C TYR A 338 -4.49 6.29 -19.25
N ARG A 339 -3.90 7.32 -18.65
CA ARG A 339 -3.66 8.59 -19.32
C ARG A 339 -2.58 8.48 -20.39
N THR A 340 -1.50 7.75 -20.13
CA THR A 340 -0.37 7.61 -21.05
C THR A 340 -0.52 6.44 -22.02
N ASN A 341 -1.20 5.38 -21.60
CA ASN A 341 -1.34 4.11 -22.33
C ASN A 341 -0.02 3.59 -22.93
N LEU A 342 1.11 3.77 -22.21
CA LEU A 342 2.43 3.46 -22.74
C LEU A 342 2.62 1.96 -22.98
N VAL A 343 3.25 1.62 -24.12
CA VAL A 343 3.61 0.27 -24.53
C VAL A 343 4.52 -0.43 -23.52
N ARG A 344 4.30 -1.74 -23.29
CA ARG A 344 5.14 -2.57 -22.44
C ARG A 344 6.46 -2.98 -23.13
N PRO A 345 7.56 -3.19 -22.35
CA PRO A 345 8.83 -3.67 -22.89
C PRO A 345 8.70 -4.91 -23.76
N VAL A 346 7.88 -5.89 -23.38
CA VAL A 346 7.71 -7.13 -24.16
C VAL A 346 7.21 -6.86 -25.58
N THR A 347 6.25 -5.96 -25.74
CA THR A 347 5.75 -5.57 -27.06
C THR A 347 6.82 -4.85 -27.89
N TYR A 348 7.45 -3.85 -27.29
CA TYR A 348 8.47 -3.04 -27.99
C TYR A 348 9.68 -3.85 -28.37
N ILE A 349 10.23 -4.61 -27.42
CA ILE A 349 11.47 -5.39 -27.64
C ILE A 349 11.25 -6.47 -28.71
N LYS A 350 10.10 -7.17 -28.68
CA LYS A 350 9.78 -8.17 -29.73
C LYS A 350 9.66 -7.55 -31.11
N LYS A 351 9.08 -6.35 -31.22
CA LYS A 351 8.87 -5.69 -32.51
C LYS A 351 10.13 -5.06 -33.10
N HIS A 352 11.04 -4.52 -32.23
CA HIS A 352 12.09 -3.61 -32.70
C HIS A 352 13.52 -4.01 -32.32
N ILE A 353 13.71 -5.02 -31.44
CA ILE A 353 15.04 -5.42 -30.96
C ILE A 353 15.30 -6.91 -31.16
N ASN A 354 14.45 -7.78 -30.64
CA ASN A 354 14.61 -9.23 -30.72
C ASN A 354 13.23 -9.92 -30.69
N PRO A 355 12.77 -10.50 -31.81
CA PRO A 355 11.45 -11.12 -31.92
C PRO A 355 11.24 -12.33 -30.98
N ASP A 356 12.32 -13.00 -30.59
CA ASP A 356 12.28 -14.18 -29.73
C ASP A 356 12.30 -13.82 -28.22
N TRP A 357 12.48 -12.54 -27.89
CA TRP A 357 12.58 -12.12 -26.50
C TRP A 357 11.25 -12.24 -25.76
N ASN A 358 11.32 -12.68 -24.50
CA ASN A 358 10.20 -12.69 -23.57
C ASN A 358 10.64 -12.13 -22.22
N SER A 359 9.71 -11.46 -21.53
CA SER A 359 9.98 -11.00 -20.17
C SER A 359 9.98 -12.17 -19.18
N PRO A 360 10.96 -12.27 -18.29
CA PRO A 360 11.04 -13.33 -17.27
C PRO A 360 9.86 -13.36 -16.30
N VAL A 361 9.32 -12.18 -16.01
CA VAL A 361 8.07 -12.01 -15.26
C VAL A 361 6.96 -11.66 -16.25
N ASN A 362 5.80 -12.32 -16.15
CA ASN A 362 4.68 -12.02 -17.02
C ASN A 362 4.26 -10.56 -16.90
N SER A 363 4.17 -9.86 -18.03
CA SER A 363 3.67 -8.50 -18.08
C SER A 363 2.21 -8.47 -17.67
N PRO A 364 1.85 -7.70 -16.62
CA PRO A 364 0.46 -7.61 -16.22
C PRO A 364 -0.38 -6.81 -17.23
N ALA A 365 -1.69 -7.06 -17.25
CA ALA A 365 -2.62 -6.54 -18.24
C ALA A 365 -3.03 -5.07 -17.96
N PHE A 366 -2.05 -4.15 -18.00
CA PHE A 366 -2.24 -2.69 -17.90
C PHE A 366 -1.03 -1.95 -18.46
N PRO A 367 -1.18 -0.65 -18.85
CA PRO A 367 -0.09 0.14 -19.43
C PRO A 367 1.16 0.24 -18.54
N GLU A 368 2.27 0.58 -19.17
CA GLU A 368 3.58 0.55 -18.50
C GLU A 368 3.76 1.65 -17.45
N TYR A 369 3.51 2.91 -17.79
CA TYR A 369 3.95 4.09 -17.04
C TYR A 369 2.88 4.58 -16.06
N THR A 370 3.19 4.74 -14.79
CA THR A 370 4.41 4.47 -14.02
C THR A 370 4.42 3.06 -13.45
N SER A 371 5.56 2.58 -12.90
CA SER A 371 5.64 1.28 -12.25
C SER A 371 4.83 1.25 -10.95
N GLY A 372 3.82 0.37 -10.88
CA GLY A 372 2.96 0.24 -9.68
C GLY A 372 3.73 -0.22 -8.43
N HIS A 373 4.71 -1.13 -8.59
CA HIS A 373 5.61 -1.54 -7.51
C HIS A 373 6.42 -0.36 -6.98
N SER A 374 6.97 0.47 -7.89
CA SER A 374 7.76 1.64 -7.50
C SER A 374 6.91 2.66 -6.75
N VAL A 375 5.69 2.96 -7.25
CA VAL A 375 4.77 3.90 -6.59
C VAL A 375 4.37 3.39 -5.20
N GLY A 376 3.92 2.14 -5.11
CA GLY A 376 3.52 1.54 -3.84
C GLY A 376 4.67 1.49 -2.84
N SER A 377 5.88 1.10 -3.29
CA SER A 377 7.07 1.01 -2.43
C SER A 377 7.58 2.38 -2.01
N GLY A 378 7.59 3.38 -2.90
CA GLY A 378 7.95 4.76 -2.56
C GLY A 378 6.99 5.35 -1.52
N ALA A 379 5.68 5.13 -1.68
CA ALA A 379 4.68 5.59 -0.73
C ALA A 379 4.83 4.89 0.64
N ALA A 380 4.98 3.56 0.64
CA ALA A 380 5.17 2.78 1.85
C ALA A 380 6.44 3.19 2.60
N ALA A 381 7.59 3.25 1.92
CA ALA A 381 8.87 3.60 2.54
C ALA A 381 8.85 5.01 3.13
N ALA A 382 8.26 5.99 2.44
CA ALA A 382 8.18 7.35 2.93
C ALA A 382 7.37 7.44 4.23
N VAL A 383 6.18 6.82 4.30
CA VAL A 383 5.35 6.84 5.51
C VAL A 383 5.95 6.01 6.63
N LEU A 384 6.40 4.78 6.33
CA LEU A 384 6.98 3.91 7.35
C LEU A 384 8.25 4.52 7.96
N THR A 385 9.16 5.05 7.13
CA THR A 385 10.35 5.73 7.63
C THR A 385 10.00 6.96 8.47
N SER A 386 8.99 7.73 8.09
CA SER A 386 8.53 8.89 8.87
C SER A 386 7.99 8.51 10.24
N LEU A 387 7.31 7.36 10.35
CA LEU A 387 6.67 6.92 11.59
C LEU A 387 7.58 6.05 12.47
N VAL A 388 8.39 5.19 11.89
CA VAL A 388 9.25 4.23 12.61
C VAL A 388 10.66 4.75 12.79
N GLY A 389 11.15 5.53 11.83
CA GLY A 389 12.55 5.97 11.75
C GLY A 389 13.36 5.12 10.76
N ALA A 390 14.66 5.37 10.76
CA ALA A 390 15.62 4.58 9.98
C ALA A 390 15.98 3.30 10.76
N VAL A 391 15.36 2.19 10.39
CA VAL A 391 15.53 0.89 11.04
C VAL A 391 15.94 -0.17 10.02
N SER A 392 16.77 -1.11 10.44
CA SER A 392 17.01 -2.36 9.72
C SER A 392 15.94 -3.39 10.10
N PHE A 393 15.62 -4.28 9.18
CA PHE A 393 14.66 -5.36 9.43
C PHE A 393 14.96 -6.57 8.53
N THR A 394 14.35 -7.68 8.82
CA THR A 394 14.38 -8.88 7.97
C THR A 394 12.97 -9.13 7.44
N ASP A 395 12.84 -9.17 6.12
CA ASP A 395 11.62 -9.54 5.43
C ASP A 395 11.55 -11.05 5.29
N ASP A 396 10.65 -11.68 6.01
CA ASP A 396 10.37 -13.11 6.01
C ASP A 396 9.06 -13.48 5.26
N THR A 397 8.43 -12.50 4.61
CA THR A 397 7.14 -12.68 3.93
C THR A 397 7.19 -13.67 2.77
N GLY A 398 8.36 -13.86 2.19
CA GLY A 398 8.61 -14.77 1.07
C GLY A 398 8.74 -16.25 1.45
N ILE A 399 8.84 -16.59 2.74
CA ILE A 399 9.09 -17.99 3.19
C ILE A 399 8.02 -18.95 2.65
N GLY A 400 6.75 -18.57 2.70
CA GLY A 400 5.63 -19.36 2.18
C GLY A 400 5.67 -19.62 0.67
N ASN A 401 6.50 -18.89 -0.07
CA ASN A 401 6.75 -19.03 -1.50
C ASN A 401 8.14 -19.63 -1.82
N GLY A 402 8.85 -20.14 -0.81
CA GLY A 402 10.14 -20.82 -0.97
C GLY A 402 11.36 -19.89 -0.98
N PHE A 403 11.22 -18.61 -0.62
CA PHE A 403 12.35 -17.69 -0.52
C PHE A 403 12.93 -17.64 0.90
N ALA A 404 14.24 -17.46 0.98
CA ALA A 404 14.89 -17.18 2.25
C ALA A 404 14.52 -15.79 2.78
N PRO A 405 14.51 -15.59 4.12
CA PRO A 405 14.36 -14.25 4.70
C PRO A 405 15.42 -13.29 4.17
N ARG A 406 15.02 -12.05 3.85
CA ARG A 406 15.90 -11.01 3.29
C ARG A 406 16.18 -9.90 4.29
N PRO A 407 17.42 -9.72 4.72
CA PRO A 407 17.80 -8.60 5.58
C PRO A 407 17.93 -7.30 4.77
N TYR A 408 17.37 -6.21 5.30
CA TYR A 408 17.50 -4.86 4.76
C TYR A 408 18.08 -3.92 5.81
N SER A 409 19.02 -3.06 5.42
CA SER A 409 19.61 -2.06 6.31
C SER A 409 18.71 -0.85 6.52
N SER A 410 17.69 -0.69 5.66
CA SER A 410 16.65 0.33 5.78
C SER A 410 15.38 -0.06 5.05
N ILE A 411 14.27 0.61 5.39
CA ILE A 411 13.00 0.47 4.66
C ILE A 411 13.16 0.91 3.19
N TRP A 412 14.04 1.90 2.94
CA TRP A 412 14.35 2.37 1.59
C TRP A 412 15.12 1.36 0.75
N ASP A 413 15.99 0.53 1.36
CA ASP A 413 16.67 -0.52 0.61
C ASP A 413 15.68 -1.57 0.08
N ALA A 414 14.68 -1.93 0.87
CA ALA A 414 13.60 -2.81 0.42
C ALA A 414 12.78 -2.16 -0.71
N ALA A 415 12.45 -0.86 -0.58
CA ALA A 415 11.69 -0.15 -1.61
C ALA A 415 12.45 -0.04 -2.93
N ASN A 416 13.74 0.25 -2.87
CA ASN A 416 14.61 0.30 -4.04
C ASN A 416 14.79 -1.07 -4.68
N GLU A 417 14.89 -2.12 -3.89
CA GLU A 417 14.95 -3.49 -4.41
C GLU A 417 13.62 -3.89 -5.07
N ALA A 418 12.48 -3.58 -4.47
CA ALA A 418 11.17 -3.79 -5.09
C ALA A 418 11.03 -3.06 -6.43
N ALA A 419 11.52 -1.84 -6.52
CA ALA A 419 11.50 -1.04 -7.74
C ALA A 419 12.41 -1.61 -8.84
N ILE A 420 13.68 -1.89 -8.54
CA ILE A 420 14.63 -2.44 -9.53
C ILE A 420 14.28 -3.85 -9.97
N SER A 421 13.60 -4.63 -9.12
CA SER A 421 13.14 -5.97 -9.44
C SER A 421 12.29 -6.01 -10.72
N ARG A 422 11.61 -4.91 -11.04
CA ARG A 422 10.77 -4.79 -12.26
C ARG A 422 11.60 -4.68 -13.53
N LEU A 423 12.81 -4.10 -13.44
CA LEU A 423 13.76 -4.09 -14.54
C LEU A 423 14.33 -5.51 -14.75
N PHE A 424 14.73 -6.19 -13.69
CA PHE A 424 15.20 -7.59 -13.74
C PHE A 424 14.11 -8.54 -14.26
N GLY A 425 12.85 -8.25 -13.96
CA GLY A 425 11.68 -8.96 -14.49
C GLY A 425 11.32 -8.61 -15.94
N GLY A 426 11.93 -7.57 -16.51
CA GLY A 426 11.73 -7.17 -17.91
C GLY A 426 10.36 -6.56 -18.21
N ILE A 427 9.65 -6.04 -17.22
CA ILE A 427 8.25 -5.58 -17.37
C ILE A 427 8.06 -4.07 -17.26
N HIS A 428 9.13 -3.34 -16.93
CA HIS A 428 9.16 -1.89 -16.87
C HIS A 428 10.45 -1.32 -17.47
N TYR A 429 10.34 -0.10 -18.02
CA TYR A 429 11.50 0.70 -18.41
C TYR A 429 12.08 1.43 -17.20
N PRO A 430 13.40 1.79 -17.21
CA PRO A 430 14.00 2.58 -16.14
C PRO A 430 13.24 3.87 -15.81
N MET A 431 12.73 4.58 -16.83
CA MET A 431 11.94 5.80 -16.62
C MET A 431 10.67 5.57 -15.81
N GLY A 432 9.93 4.49 -16.07
CA GLY A 432 8.70 4.15 -15.34
C GLY A 432 8.97 3.75 -13.88
N ILE A 433 10.13 3.14 -13.62
CA ILE A 433 10.60 2.75 -12.29
C ILE A 433 10.98 3.99 -11.48
N THR A 434 11.81 4.87 -12.01
CA THR A 434 12.28 6.08 -11.30
C THR A 434 11.12 7.03 -11.03
N ALA A 435 10.33 7.35 -12.07
CA ALA A 435 9.17 8.23 -11.91
C ALA A 435 8.13 7.65 -10.94
N GLY A 436 8.04 6.31 -10.85
CA GLY A 436 7.14 5.66 -9.91
C GLY A 436 7.55 5.87 -8.44
N ILE A 437 8.83 5.75 -8.10
CA ILE A 437 9.32 6.04 -6.74
C ILE A 437 9.01 7.49 -6.37
N ASP A 438 9.34 8.45 -7.25
CA ASP A 438 9.13 9.87 -6.99
C ASP A 438 7.64 10.20 -6.83
N GLN A 439 6.76 9.59 -7.64
CA GLN A 439 5.31 9.71 -7.54
C GLN A 439 4.81 9.17 -6.20
N GLY A 440 5.28 7.99 -5.76
CA GLY A 440 4.91 7.40 -4.47
C GLY A 440 5.31 8.27 -3.29
N VAL A 441 6.53 8.83 -3.32
CA VAL A 441 7.02 9.78 -2.30
C VAL A 441 6.15 11.04 -2.25
N CYS A 442 5.83 11.62 -3.40
CA CYS A 442 4.95 12.79 -3.47
C CYS A 442 3.59 12.50 -2.83
N VAL A 443 2.95 11.36 -3.17
CA VAL A 443 1.66 10.97 -2.59
C VAL A 443 1.75 10.80 -1.08
N ALA A 444 2.78 10.12 -0.58
CA ALA A 444 2.99 9.95 0.85
C ALA A 444 3.13 11.29 1.59
N GLN A 445 3.88 12.22 1.02
CA GLN A 445 4.02 13.58 1.57
C GLN A 445 2.69 14.32 1.60
N ALA A 446 1.91 14.28 0.52
CA ALA A 446 0.57 14.89 0.46
C ALA A 446 -0.37 14.29 1.52
N VAL A 447 -0.37 12.97 1.69
CA VAL A 447 -1.14 12.26 2.72
C VAL A 447 -0.73 12.71 4.12
N MET A 448 0.57 12.71 4.44
CA MET A 448 1.09 13.14 5.75
C MET A 448 0.88 14.65 6.04
N GLN A 449 0.85 15.47 5.00
CA GLN A 449 0.54 16.90 5.15
C GLN A 449 -0.95 17.11 5.47
N ARG A 450 -1.83 16.35 4.85
CA ARG A 450 -3.26 16.48 5.04
C ARG A 450 -3.77 15.81 6.31
N ILE A 451 -3.31 14.61 6.61
CA ILE A 451 -3.78 13.81 7.74
C ILE A 451 -2.95 14.12 8.98
N LYS A 452 -3.63 14.57 10.03
CA LYS A 452 -3.02 14.79 11.34
C LYS A 452 -3.58 13.78 12.34
N THR A 453 -2.84 12.72 12.55
CA THR A 453 -3.21 11.68 13.52
C THR A 453 -3.01 12.11 14.95
N ARG A 454 -2.16 13.12 15.22
CA ARG A 454 -1.83 13.62 16.57
C ARG A 454 -2.28 15.06 16.77
N LYS A 455 -2.57 15.39 18.05
CA LYS A 455 -2.93 16.74 18.50
C LYS A 455 -1.71 17.64 18.58
#